data_6fe0a9d49bfa4c747ad1a8b6b65177e2
#
_entry.id   6fe0a9d49bfa4c747ad1a8b6b65177e2
#
_cell.length_a   1.000
_cell.length_b   1.000
_cell.length_c   1.000
_cell.angle_alpha   90.00
_cell.angle_beta   90.00
_cell.angle_gamma   90.00
#
_symmetry.space_group_name_H-M   'P 1'
#
loop_
_entity.id
_entity.type
_entity.pdbx_description
1 polymer ?
#
loop_
_entity_poly.entity_id
_entity_poly.type
_entity_poly.pdbx_seq_one_letter_code
_entity_poly.pdbx_strand_id
1 'polypeptide(L)'
;MAASLHLPADLESWSPEQVLGLVLEEFPGRVSLACSFQKEESVLLDMLFALEPKARVFALDTHHLFPETYAYWRDVKQRYGTTVEVFAGPPPEELAAVHGERLWERNSDLYLSIAKVAPLVRALGDLDAWIAGIRRDQSPTRADAPKLGWDEQHELWKANPLADWTDEMCWDYIRARELPYNPLHDRGYDSIGDTHSTRPGTGRSGRWAGTGKVECGIHTVRSADVPGILP
;
A
#
# COMPACT_ATOMS: atom_id res chain seq x y z
N MET A 1 6.21 24.16 -2.19
CA MET A 1 6.81 24.23 -0.83
C MET A 1 5.98 23.28 0.05
N ALA A 2 6.60 22.24 0.61
CA ALA A 2 5.90 21.38 1.56
C ALA A 2 5.38 22.25 2.70
N ALA A 3 4.10 22.15 3.04
CA ALA A 3 3.56 22.80 4.21
C ALA A 3 4.34 22.27 5.43
N SER A 4 4.90 23.14 6.24
CA SER A 4 5.58 22.75 7.46
C SER A 4 4.53 22.29 8.47
N LEU A 5 4.23 21.00 8.49
CA LEU A 5 3.32 20.41 9.45
C LEU A 5 4.01 20.36 10.82
N HIS A 6 3.36 20.90 11.83
CA HIS A 6 3.85 20.81 13.20
C HIS A 6 3.29 19.55 13.86
N LEU A 7 4.12 18.50 13.95
CA LEU A 7 3.68 17.23 14.54
C LEU A 7 3.57 17.33 16.07
N PRO A 8 2.48 16.81 16.66
CA PRO A 8 2.36 16.66 18.11
C PRO A 8 3.51 15.83 18.69
N ALA A 9 4.05 16.26 19.83
CA ALA A 9 5.18 15.57 20.46
C ALA A 9 4.86 14.13 20.92
N ASP A 10 3.58 13.84 21.15
CA ASP A 10 3.06 12.55 21.59
C ASP A 10 2.43 11.72 20.47
N LEU A 11 2.59 12.13 19.19
CA LEU A 11 1.97 11.49 18.00
C LEU A 11 2.15 9.96 17.96
N GLU A 12 3.31 9.48 18.40
CA GLU A 12 3.58 8.04 18.42
C GLU A 12 2.69 7.25 19.41
N SER A 13 2.06 7.92 20.37
CA SER A 13 1.10 7.33 21.31
C SER A 13 -0.36 7.38 20.80
N TRP A 14 -0.62 8.04 19.69
CA TRP A 14 -1.97 8.23 19.15
C TRP A 14 -2.56 6.94 18.60
N SER A 15 -3.89 6.82 18.67
CA SER A 15 -4.60 5.72 18.00
C SER A 15 -4.56 5.88 16.47
N PRO A 16 -4.80 4.80 15.71
CA PRO A 16 -4.91 4.89 14.25
C PRO A 16 -5.93 5.92 13.78
N GLU A 17 -7.09 6.00 14.43
CA GLU A 17 -8.15 6.96 14.09
C GLU A 17 -7.72 8.40 14.34
N GLN A 18 -6.93 8.66 15.40
CA GLN A 18 -6.39 10.00 15.66
C GLN A 18 -5.39 10.41 14.58
N VAL A 19 -4.52 9.49 14.14
CA VAL A 19 -3.57 9.74 13.03
C VAL A 19 -4.33 9.97 11.72
N LEU A 20 -5.34 9.16 11.41
CA LEU A 20 -6.20 9.35 10.23
C LEU A 20 -6.93 10.69 10.28
N GLY A 21 -7.51 11.05 11.43
CA GLY A 21 -8.19 12.34 11.61
C GLY A 21 -7.27 13.52 11.33
N LEU A 22 -6.04 13.48 11.86
CA LEU A 22 -5.05 14.53 11.62
C LEU A 22 -4.72 14.70 10.13
N VAL A 23 -4.44 13.63 9.42
CA VAL A 23 -4.07 13.75 7.99
C VAL A 23 -5.24 14.14 7.10
N LEU A 24 -6.48 13.77 7.47
CA LEU A 24 -7.68 14.22 6.78
C LEU A 24 -7.93 15.72 6.97
N GLU A 25 -7.66 16.24 8.18
CA GLU A 25 -7.80 17.66 8.52
C GLU A 25 -6.71 18.51 7.87
N GLU A 26 -5.46 18.05 7.90
CA GLU A 26 -4.32 18.83 7.38
C GLU A 26 -4.22 18.82 5.85
N PHE A 27 -4.73 17.76 5.20
CA PHE A 27 -4.62 17.59 3.74
C PHE A 27 -5.99 17.31 3.07
N PRO A 28 -6.99 18.21 3.22
CA PRO A 28 -8.35 17.95 2.76
C PRO A 28 -8.39 17.75 1.24
N GLY A 29 -8.86 16.56 0.82
CA GLY A 29 -8.92 16.16 -0.59
C GLY A 29 -7.59 15.86 -1.26
N ARG A 30 -6.46 16.05 -0.56
CA ARG A 30 -5.10 15.82 -1.06
C ARG A 30 -4.36 14.72 -0.29
N VAL A 31 -5.11 13.86 0.40
CA VAL A 31 -4.63 12.61 1.01
C VAL A 31 -5.38 11.42 0.44
N SER A 32 -4.71 10.29 0.23
CA SER A 32 -5.31 9.06 -0.28
C SER A 32 -4.69 7.83 0.37
N LEU A 33 -5.51 6.79 0.59
CA LEU A 33 -5.05 5.48 1.06
C LEU A 33 -4.52 4.66 -0.12
N ALA A 34 -3.27 4.21 -0.05
CA ALA A 34 -2.72 3.20 -0.94
C ALA A 34 -3.22 1.81 -0.53
N CYS A 35 -4.17 1.26 -1.27
CA CYS A 35 -4.84 0.01 -0.93
C CYS A 35 -4.23 -1.17 -1.69
N SER A 36 -3.60 -2.09 -0.96
CA SER A 36 -3.06 -3.35 -1.49
C SER A 36 -3.99 -4.54 -1.30
N PHE A 37 -5.15 -4.32 -0.69
CA PHE A 37 -6.17 -5.34 -0.40
C PHE A 37 -5.69 -6.49 0.49
N GLN A 38 -4.80 -6.19 1.43
CA GLN A 38 -4.41 -7.10 2.51
C GLN A 38 -5.19 -6.79 3.78
N LYS A 39 -4.92 -7.50 4.87
CA LYS A 39 -5.64 -7.34 6.14
C LYS A 39 -5.50 -5.94 6.76
N GLU A 40 -4.33 -5.32 6.60
CA GLU A 40 -4.08 -3.97 7.10
C GLU A 40 -5.04 -2.95 6.44
N GLU A 41 -5.25 -3.09 5.13
CA GLU A 41 -6.18 -2.23 4.42
C GLU A 41 -7.65 -2.56 4.74
N SER A 42 -8.00 -3.78 5.16
CA SER A 42 -9.33 -4.07 5.70
C SER A 42 -9.63 -3.21 6.93
N VAL A 43 -8.66 -3.09 7.84
CA VAL A 43 -8.74 -2.24 9.04
C VAL A 43 -8.78 -0.76 8.67
N LEU A 44 -7.83 -0.31 7.83
CA LEU A 44 -7.72 1.11 7.46
C LEU A 44 -8.92 1.61 6.67
N LEU A 45 -9.50 0.80 5.79
CA LEU A 45 -10.72 1.15 5.05
C LEU A 45 -11.90 1.38 5.99
N ASP A 46 -12.08 0.50 6.99
CA ASP A 46 -13.18 0.63 7.96
C ASP A 46 -13.03 1.92 8.79
N MET A 47 -11.84 2.17 9.34
CA MET A 47 -11.55 3.38 10.11
C MET A 47 -11.66 4.65 9.25
N LEU A 48 -11.08 4.63 8.05
CA LEU A 48 -11.03 5.78 7.15
C LEU A 48 -12.43 6.20 6.70
N PHE A 49 -13.26 5.25 6.24
CA PHE A 49 -14.63 5.57 5.80
C PHE A 49 -15.59 5.88 6.95
N ALA A 50 -15.28 5.46 8.18
CA ALA A 50 -16.00 5.91 9.36
C ALA A 50 -15.74 7.41 9.67
N LEU A 51 -14.53 7.90 9.38
CA LEU A 51 -14.14 9.31 9.58
C LEU A 51 -14.54 10.20 8.40
N GLU A 52 -14.27 9.74 7.17
CA GLU A 52 -14.53 10.49 5.94
C GLU A 52 -15.13 9.54 4.88
N PRO A 53 -16.47 9.52 4.74
CA PRO A 53 -17.16 8.65 3.78
C PRO A 53 -16.76 8.87 2.30
N LYS A 54 -16.13 10.01 1.99
CA LYS A 54 -15.65 10.35 0.64
C LYS A 54 -14.13 10.30 0.52
N ALA A 55 -13.45 9.66 1.48
CA ALA A 55 -12.00 9.53 1.46
C ALA A 55 -11.51 8.91 0.14
N ARG A 56 -10.40 9.43 -0.35
CA ARG A 56 -9.76 8.90 -1.56
C ARG A 56 -9.01 7.61 -1.24
N VAL A 57 -9.14 6.66 -2.15
CA VAL A 57 -8.42 5.38 -2.10
C VAL A 57 -7.88 5.09 -3.49
N PHE A 58 -6.62 4.72 -3.60
CA PHE A 58 -6.06 4.24 -4.86
C PHE A 58 -5.47 2.84 -4.73
N ALA A 59 -5.36 2.14 -5.85
CA ALA A 59 -4.70 0.85 -5.95
C ALA A 59 -3.71 0.83 -7.12
N LEU A 60 -2.64 0.07 -6.95
CA LEU A 60 -1.67 -0.22 -8.00
C LEU A 60 -2.03 -1.57 -8.64
N ASP A 61 -2.43 -1.54 -9.91
CA ASP A 61 -2.72 -2.76 -10.66
C ASP A 61 -1.53 -3.14 -11.54
N THR A 62 -0.90 -4.26 -11.22
CA THR A 62 0.21 -4.83 -12.00
C THR A 62 -0.26 -5.74 -13.12
N HIS A 63 -1.57 -5.94 -13.27
CA HIS A 63 -2.21 -6.97 -14.11
C HIS A 63 -1.87 -8.42 -13.71
N HIS A 64 -1.17 -8.59 -12.59
CA HIS A 64 -0.74 -9.89 -12.05
C HIS A 64 -1.23 -10.14 -10.61
N LEU A 65 -2.24 -9.40 -10.15
CA LEU A 65 -2.86 -9.68 -8.86
C LEU A 65 -3.62 -11.01 -8.90
N PHE A 66 -3.82 -11.61 -7.74
CA PHE A 66 -4.62 -12.83 -7.63
C PHE A 66 -6.09 -12.57 -7.98
N PRO A 67 -6.81 -13.55 -8.57
CA PRO A 67 -8.26 -13.44 -8.80
C PRO A 67 -9.04 -13.11 -7.51
N GLU A 68 -8.60 -13.64 -6.36
CA GLU A 68 -9.15 -13.38 -5.03
C GLU A 68 -8.97 -11.92 -4.63
N THR A 69 -7.84 -11.30 -4.97
CA THR A 69 -7.59 -9.88 -4.71
C THR A 69 -8.55 -9.00 -5.54
N TYR A 70 -8.74 -9.32 -6.82
CA TYR A 70 -9.71 -8.61 -7.65
C TYR A 70 -11.16 -8.82 -7.18
N ALA A 71 -11.49 -10.01 -6.65
CA ALA A 71 -12.81 -10.27 -6.07
C ALA A 71 -13.02 -9.41 -4.82
N TYR A 72 -12.08 -9.44 -3.88
CA TYR A 72 -12.13 -8.63 -2.66
C TYR A 72 -12.15 -7.12 -2.96
N TRP A 73 -11.43 -6.66 -3.99
CA TRP A 73 -11.51 -5.27 -4.45
C TRP A 73 -12.94 -4.86 -4.85
N ARG A 74 -13.65 -5.73 -5.58
CA ARG A 74 -15.06 -5.47 -5.92
C ARG A 74 -15.95 -5.40 -4.69
N ASP A 75 -15.71 -6.28 -3.71
CA ASP A 75 -16.46 -6.28 -2.43
C ASP A 75 -16.23 -4.99 -1.63
N VAL A 76 -14.99 -4.50 -1.58
CA VAL A 76 -14.64 -3.20 -0.97
C VAL A 76 -15.42 -2.05 -1.63
N LYS A 77 -15.41 -1.99 -2.97
CA LYS A 77 -16.17 -0.96 -3.71
C LYS A 77 -17.66 -1.01 -3.39
N GLN A 78 -18.23 -2.20 -3.34
CA GLN A 78 -19.66 -2.38 -3.02
C GLN A 78 -19.98 -2.03 -1.57
N ARG A 79 -19.16 -2.47 -0.61
CA ARG A 79 -19.38 -2.25 0.83
C ARG A 79 -19.36 -0.77 1.20
N TYR A 80 -18.38 -0.04 0.70
CA TYR A 80 -18.17 1.36 1.07
C TYR A 80 -18.77 2.36 0.06
N GLY A 81 -19.39 1.89 -1.02
CA GLY A 81 -19.95 2.77 -2.07
C GLY A 81 -18.88 3.67 -2.71
N THR A 82 -17.62 3.25 -2.71
CA THR A 82 -16.48 4.06 -3.12
C THR A 82 -15.96 3.71 -4.51
N THR A 83 -15.25 4.65 -5.12
CA THR A 83 -14.44 4.41 -6.31
C THR A 83 -12.98 4.34 -5.89
N VAL A 84 -12.33 3.21 -6.17
CA VAL A 84 -10.89 3.07 -6.00
C VAL A 84 -10.22 3.58 -7.27
N GLU A 85 -9.38 4.59 -7.16
CA GLU A 85 -8.58 5.10 -8.28
C GLU A 85 -7.53 4.04 -8.67
N VAL A 86 -7.38 3.76 -9.97
CA VAL A 86 -6.51 2.69 -10.45
C VAL A 86 -5.32 3.29 -11.19
N PHE A 87 -4.13 2.95 -10.71
CA PHE A 87 -2.90 3.29 -11.39
C PHE A 87 -2.18 1.99 -11.79
N ALA A 88 -2.07 1.75 -13.09
CA ALA A 88 -1.51 0.53 -13.64
C ALA A 88 -0.21 0.79 -14.40
N GLY A 89 0.66 -0.21 -14.44
CA GLY A 89 1.74 -0.29 -15.43
C GLY A 89 1.19 -0.56 -16.84
N PRO A 90 2.06 -0.68 -17.84
CA PRO A 90 1.62 -1.09 -19.19
C PRO A 90 1.00 -2.49 -19.14
N PRO A 91 0.05 -2.79 -20.04
CA PRO A 91 -0.48 -4.14 -20.19
C PRO A 91 0.62 -5.19 -20.40
N PRO A 92 0.42 -6.44 -19.94
CA PRO A 92 1.46 -7.48 -20.03
C PRO A 92 2.01 -7.70 -21.45
N GLU A 93 1.17 -7.62 -22.47
CA GLU A 93 1.57 -7.75 -23.88
C GLU A 93 2.45 -6.61 -24.36
N GLU A 94 2.20 -5.38 -23.92
CA GLU A 94 3.05 -4.22 -24.25
C GLU A 94 4.40 -4.31 -23.54
N LEU A 95 4.38 -4.71 -22.26
CA LEU A 95 5.59 -4.92 -21.49
C LEU A 95 6.45 -6.02 -22.12
N ALA A 96 5.83 -7.12 -22.53
CA ALA A 96 6.51 -8.25 -23.19
C ALA A 96 7.07 -7.87 -24.56
N ALA A 97 6.36 -7.05 -25.34
CA ALA A 97 6.84 -6.56 -26.64
C ALA A 97 8.14 -5.75 -26.54
N VAL A 98 8.28 -4.94 -25.46
CA VAL A 98 9.45 -4.08 -25.25
C VAL A 98 10.60 -4.84 -24.55
N HIS A 99 10.27 -5.61 -23.52
CA HIS A 99 11.27 -6.21 -22.60
C HIS A 99 11.34 -7.73 -22.71
N GLY A 100 10.49 -8.36 -23.53
CA GLY A 100 10.34 -9.82 -23.61
C GLY A 100 9.51 -10.40 -22.46
N GLU A 101 9.07 -11.64 -22.64
CA GLU A 101 8.23 -12.37 -21.70
C GLU A 101 8.88 -12.50 -20.32
N ARG A 102 8.03 -12.50 -19.26
CA ARG A 102 8.42 -12.81 -17.88
C ARG A 102 9.56 -11.93 -17.37
N LEU A 103 9.49 -10.63 -17.60
CA LEU A 103 10.52 -9.68 -17.16
C LEU A 103 10.84 -9.81 -15.67
N TRP A 104 9.86 -10.12 -14.81
CA TRP A 104 10.01 -10.31 -13.36
C TRP A 104 11.02 -11.42 -12.97
N GLU A 105 11.29 -12.40 -13.85
CA GLU A 105 12.27 -13.45 -13.61
C GLU A 105 13.68 -13.04 -14.01
N ARG A 106 13.80 -12.23 -15.04
CA ARG A 106 15.09 -11.82 -15.62
C ARG A 106 15.62 -10.54 -15.00
N ASN A 107 14.74 -9.62 -14.67
CA ASN A 107 15.07 -8.35 -14.02
C ASN A 107 13.89 -7.87 -13.18
N SER A 108 13.79 -8.38 -11.95
CA SER A 108 12.68 -8.04 -11.05
C SER A 108 12.66 -6.59 -10.64
N ASP A 109 13.82 -5.89 -10.61
CA ASP A 109 13.89 -4.49 -10.23
C ASP A 109 13.32 -3.61 -11.34
N LEU A 110 13.68 -3.86 -12.59
CA LEU A 110 13.08 -3.15 -13.73
C LEU A 110 11.59 -3.43 -13.83
N TYR A 111 11.15 -4.68 -13.65
CA TYR A 111 9.72 -5.00 -13.63
C TYR A 111 8.98 -4.20 -12.57
N LEU A 112 9.45 -4.17 -11.32
CA LEU A 112 8.80 -3.47 -10.23
C LEU A 112 8.84 -1.95 -10.42
N SER A 113 9.92 -1.41 -10.99
CA SER A 113 9.99 0.01 -11.36
C SER A 113 8.87 0.38 -12.34
N ILE A 114 8.65 -0.42 -13.38
CA ILE A 114 7.63 -0.16 -14.42
C ILE A 114 6.21 -0.46 -13.89
N ALA A 115 6.03 -1.62 -13.23
CA ALA A 115 4.70 -2.12 -12.88
C ALA A 115 4.14 -1.56 -11.56
N LYS A 116 5.01 -1.02 -10.66
CA LYS A 116 4.59 -0.52 -9.34
C LYS A 116 5.07 0.88 -9.03
N VAL A 117 6.38 1.16 -9.17
CA VAL A 117 6.92 2.45 -8.73
C VAL A 117 6.45 3.58 -9.63
N ALA A 118 6.52 3.41 -10.95
CA ALA A 118 6.03 4.41 -11.90
C ALA A 118 4.51 4.70 -11.74
N PRO A 119 3.62 3.69 -11.60
CA PRO A 119 2.22 3.94 -11.24
C PRO A 119 2.04 4.65 -9.90
N LEU A 120 2.84 4.31 -8.86
CA LEU A 120 2.77 5.00 -7.58
C LEU A 120 3.10 6.48 -7.70
N VAL A 121 4.17 6.83 -8.41
CA VAL A 121 4.56 8.23 -8.63
C VAL A 121 3.42 9.01 -9.27
N ARG A 122 2.72 8.41 -10.26
CA ARG A 122 1.53 9.06 -10.85
C ARG A 122 0.38 9.19 -9.85
N ALA A 123 0.17 8.18 -8.99
CA ALA A 123 -0.86 8.22 -7.96
C ALA A 123 -0.62 9.32 -6.92
N LEU A 124 0.65 9.59 -6.61
CA LEU A 124 1.04 10.59 -5.61
C LEU A 124 1.12 12.02 -6.17
N GLY A 125 1.08 12.20 -7.48
CA GLY A 125 1.39 13.48 -8.15
C GLY A 125 0.46 14.66 -7.81
N ASP A 126 -0.77 14.40 -7.36
CA ASP A 126 -1.72 15.43 -6.93
C ASP A 126 -2.00 15.41 -5.42
N LEU A 127 -1.22 14.63 -4.67
CA LEU A 127 -1.37 14.48 -3.21
C LEU A 127 -0.33 15.29 -2.45
N ASP A 128 -0.67 15.67 -1.23
CA ASP A 128 0.25 16.22 -0.22
C ASP A 128 0.59 15.18 0.85
N ALA A 129 -0.25 14.14 0.97
CA ALA A 129 -0.04 13.02 1.89
C ALA A 129 -0.59 11.71 1.31
N TRP A 130 -0.04 10.59 1.78
CA TRP A 130 -0.59 9.27 1.53
C TRP A 130 -0.61 8.41 2.78
N ILE A 131 -1.55 7.47 2.82
CA ILE A 131 -1.73 6.54 3.93
C ILE A 131 -1.31 5.15 3.46
N ALA A 132 -0.55 4.43 4.27
CA ALA A 132 -0.08 3.08 3.98
C ALA A 132 -0.30 2.13 5.16
N GLY A 133 -0.58 0.86 4.86
CA GLY A 133 -0.78 -0.22 5.84
C GLY A 133 0.54 -0.80 6.37
N ILE A 134 1.52 0.06 6.69
CA ILE A 134 2.80 -0.37 7.24
C ILE A 134 2.68 -0.61 8.75
N ARG A 135 3.22 -1.74 9.20
CA ARG A 135 3.44 -2.08 10.60
C ARG A 135 4.92 -2.37 10.85
N ARG A 136 5.44 -1.99 12.00
CA ARG A 136 6.87 -2.18 12.36
C ARG A 136 7.26 -3.64 12.46
N ASP A 137 6.32 -4.50 12.88
CA ASP A 137 6.54 -5.94 13.03
C ASP A 137 6.58 -6.74 11.72
N GLN A 138 6.21 -6.12 10.58
CA GLN A 138 6.17 -6.81 9.27
C GLN A 138 7.56 -7.21 8.74
N SER A 139 8.58 -6.42 9.03
CA SER A 139 9.97 -6.68 8.61
C SER A 139 10.97 -5.75 9.31
N PRO A 140 12.25 -6.15 9.41
CA PRO A 140 13.31 -5.27 9.94
C PRO A 140 13.42 -3.92 9.20
N THR A 141 13.13 -3.89 7.90
CA THR A 141 13.18 -2.65 7.09
C THR A 141 12.09 -1.64 7.45
N ARG A 142 11.08 -2.06 8.26
CA ARG A 142 9.94 -1.23 8.67
C ARG A 142 9.96 -0.91 10.17
N ALA A 143 10.94 -1.43 10.91
CA ALA A 143 10.98 -1.34 12.37
C ALA A 143 10.89 0.09 12.93
N ASP A 144 11.41 1.07 12.18
CA ASP A 144 11.45 2.48 12.59
C ASP A 144 10.40 3.34 11.84
N ALA A 145 9.39 2.72 11.19
CA ALA A 145 8.37 3.48 10.46
C ALA A 145 7.59 4.41 11.43
N PRO A 146 7.58 5.74 11.22
CA PRO A 146 6.78 6.64 12.04
C PRO A 146 5.30 6.52 11.74
N LYS A 147 4.42 6.86 12.69
CA LYS A 147 2.98 6.95 12.43
C LYS A 147 2.63 8.03 11.40
N LEU A 148 3.36 9.14 11.41
CA LEU A 148 3.29 10.19 10.40
C LEU A 148 4.67 10.82 10.26
N GLY A 149 5.17 10.94 9.03
CA GLY A 149 6.48 11.52 8.76
C GLY A 149 6.62 11.97 7.31
N TRP A 150 7.68 12.73 7.05
CA TRP A 150 8.04 13.12 5.69
C TRP A 150 8.64 11.93 4.93
N ASP A 151 8.10 11.64 3.77
CA ASP A 151 8.61 10.60 2.87
C ASP A 151 9.60 11.20 1.87
N GLU A 152 10.88 11.10 2.19
CA GLU A 152 11.97 11.61 1.35
C GLU A 152 12.04 10.96 -0.04
N GLN A 153 11.44 9.78 -0.22
CA GLN A 153 11.44 9.05 -1.49
C GLN A 153 10.49 9.70 -2.50
N HIS A 154 9.37 10.19 -1.98
CA HIS A 154 8.27 10.71 -2.78
C HIS A 154 7.99 12.19 -2.55
N GLU A 155 8.71 12.84 -1.62
CA GLU A 155 8.64 14.27 -1.30
C GLU A 155 7.23 14.73 -0.87
N LEU A 156 6.56 13.93 -0.04
CA LEU A 156 5.26 14.25 0.57
C LEU A 156 5.11 13.60 1.95
N TRP A 157 4.03 13.92 2.66
CA TRP A 157 3.75 13.30 3.96
C TRP A 157 3.27 11.86 3.81
N LYS A 158 3.67 10.98 4.75
CA LYS A 158 3.25 9.59 4.79
C LYS A 158 2.76 9.22 6.17
N ALA A 159 1.52 8.73 6.22
CA ALA A 159 0.91 8.20 7.43
C ALA A 159 0.92 6.67 7.41
N ASN A 160 1.35 6.09 8.51
CA ASN A 160 1.29 4.66 8.79
C ASN A 160 0.49 4.47 10.10
N PRO A 161 -0.84 4.62 10.10
CA PRO A 161 -1.63 4.65 11.33
C PRO A 161 -1.50 3.38 12.18
N LEU A 162 -1.25 2.24 11.52
CA LEU A 162 -1.05 0.94 12.16
C LEU A 162 0.41 0.63 12.51
N ALA A 163 1.31 1.61 12.51
CA ALA A 163 2.76 1.37 12.66
C ALA A 163 3.12 0.53 13.89
N ASP A 164 2.47 0.74 15.02
CA ASP A 164 2.69 0.03 16.28
C ASP A 164 1.76 -1.17 16.51
N TRP A 165 0.88 -1.49 15.53
CA TRP A 165 -0.01 -2.64 15.65
C TRP A 165 0.71 -3.95 15.33
N THR A 166 0.33 -4.99 16.07
CA THR A 166 0.74 -6.37 15.79
C THR A 166 -0.20 -7.01 14.76
N ASP A 167 0.23 -8.15 14.21
CA ASP A 167 -0.60 -8.97 13.34
C ASP A 167 -1.91 -9.40 14.04
N GLU A 168 -1.80 -9.79 15.29
CA GLU A 168 -2.95 -10.19 16.11
C GLU A 168 -3.95 -9.05 16.32
N MET A 169 -3.49 -7.83 16.58
CA MET A 169 -4.36 -6.65 16.71
C MET A 169 -5.17 -6.39 15.44
N CYS A 170 -4.56 -6.55 14.25
CA CYS A 170 -5.28 -6.44 12.99
C CYS A 170 -6.38 -7.51 12.87
N TRP A 171 -6.08 -8.75 13.21
CA TRP A 171 -7.05 -9.83 13.16
C TRP A 171 -8.14 -9.69 14.21
N ASP A 172 -7.83 -9.22 15.41
CA ASP A 172 -8.82 -8.96 16.46
C ASP A 172 -9.80 -7.87 16.03
N TYR A 173 -9.31 -6.80 15.41
CA TYR A 173 -10.16 -5.75 14.87
C TYR A 173 -11.08 -6.26 13.75
N ILE A 174 -10.53 -7.04 12.79
CA ILE A 174 -11.28 -7.63 11.69
C ILE A 174 -12.38 -8.55 12.23
N ARG A 175 -12.06 -9.44 13.17
CA ARG A 175 -13.02 -10.37 13.78
C ARG A 175 -14.11 -9.64 14.58
N ALA A 176 -13.71 -8.69 15.43
CA ALA A 176 -14.65 -7.95 16.28
C ALA A 176 -15.67 -7.14 15.49
N ARG A 177 -15.35 -6.73 14.25
CA ARG A 177 -16.20 -5.92 13.39
C ARG A 177 -16.75 -6.70 12.18
N GLU A 178 -16.47 -8.00 12.10
CA GLU A 178 -16.90 -8.88 11.00
C GLU A 178 -16.54 -8.27 9.63
N LEU A 179 -15.31 -7.73 9.51
CA LEU A 179 -14.88 -7.09 8.28
C LEU A 179 -14.54 -8.13 7.22
N PRO A 180 -14.85 -7.87 5.95
CA PRO A 180 -14.34 -8.68 4.87
C PRO A 180 -12.82 -8.49 4.74
N TYR A 181 -12.14 -9.54 4.34
CA TYR A 181 -10.69 -9.54 4.08
C TYR A 181 -10.37 -10.45 2.88
N ASN A 182 -9.15 -10.35 2.38
CA ASN A 182 -8.72 -11.17 1.25
C ASN A 182 -8.67 -12.65 1.63
N PRO A 183 -9.41 -13.55 0.97
CA PRO A 183 -9.52 -14.97 1.35
C PRO A 183 -8.22 -15.76 1.16
N LEU A 184 -7.19 -15.20 0.55
CA LEU A 184 -5.87 -15.81 0.50
C LEU A 184 -5.24 -15.94 1.89
N HIS A 185 -5.61 -15.09 2.84
CA HIS A 185 -5.15 -15.22 4.22
C HIS A 185 -5.56 -16.55 4.84
N ASP A 186 -6.78 -17.06 4.55
CA ASP A 186 -7.24 -18.38 5.01
C ASP A 186 -6.47 -19.55 4.37
N ARG A 187 -5.73 -19.28 3.29
CA ARG A 187 -4.89 -20.25 2.59
C ARG A 187 -3.41 -20.14 2.96
N GLY A 188 -3.10 -19.42 4.05
CA GLY A 188 -1.75 -19.29 4.59
C GLY A 188 -0.88 -18.24 3.89
N TYR A 189 -1.46 -17.26 3.23
CA TYR A 189 -0.75 -16.11 2.70
C TYR A 189 -0.77 -14.97 3.72
N ASP A 190 0.24 -14.84 4.57
CA ASP A 190 0.31 -13.72 5.53
C ASP A 190 0.59 -12.39 4.85
N SER A 191 1.27 -12.41 3.70
CA SER A 191 1.50 -11.23 2.86
C SER A 191 1.17 -11.55 1.41
N ILE A 192 0.40 -10.68 0.76
CA ILE A 192 -0.14 -10.87 -0.59
C ILE A 192 0.46 -9.83 -1.54
N GLY A 193 0.75 -10.24 -2.76
CA GLY A 193 1.22 -9.38 -3.86
C GLY A 193 0.87 -10.01 -5.20
N ASP A 194 1.80 -9.98 -6.16
CA ASP A 194 1.57 -10.54 -7.49
C ASP A 194 1.66 -12.07 -7.48
N THR A 195 0.90 -12.74 -8.34
CA THR A 195 0.82 -14.21 -8.46
C THR A 195 2.17 -14.87 -8.69
N HIS A 196 3.03 -14.24 -9.50
CA HIS A 196 4.36 -14.78 -9.84
C HIS A 196 5.40 -14.65 -8.71
N SER A 197 5.18 -13.77 -7.71
CA SER A 197 6.14 -13.45 -6.66
C SER A 197 5.63 -13.71 -5.24
N THR A 198 4.47 -14.37 -5.10
CA THR A 198 3.85 -14.62 -3.80
C THR A 198 3.42 -16.07 -3.67
N ARG A 199 3.74 -16.68 -2.53
CA ARG A 199 3.35 -18.05 -2.13
C ARG A 199 2.87 -18.03 -0.68
N PRO A 200 2.17 -19.07 -0.21
CA PRO A 200 1.87 -19.22 1.21
C PRO A 200 3.16 -19.15 2.05
N GLY A 201 3.09 -18.50 3.20
CA GLY A 201 4.22 -18.37 4.11
C GLY A 201 3.94 -17.42 5.25
N THR A 202 4.65 -17.59 6.37
CA THR A 202 4.49 -16.77 7.57
C THR A 202 5.17 -15.40 7.40
N GLY A 203 4.48 -14.35 7.81
CA GLY A 203 4.94 -12.98 7.63
C GLY A 203 5.18 -12.66 6.15
N ARG A 204 6.38 -12.20 5.83
CA ARG A 204 6.76 -11.89 4.44
C ARG A 204 7.59 -13.00 3.76
N SER A 205 7.76 -14.16 4.39
CA SER A 205 8.59 -15.27 3.85
C SER A 205 8.07 -15.83 2.52
N GLY A 206 6.77 -15.72 2.26
CA GLY A 206 6.15 -16.09 0.99
C GLY A 206 6.40 -15.09 -0.15
N ARG A 207 6.94 -13.89 0.14
CA ARG A 207 7.22 -12.85 -0.87
C ARG A 207 8.61 -13.06 -1.46
N TRP A 208 8.70 -13.10 -2.79
CA TRP A 208 9.96 -13.27 -3.54
C TRP A 208 10.83 -14.44 -3.03
N ALA A 209 10.19 -15.52 -2.57
CA ALA A 209 10.89 -16.67 -2.00
C ALA A 209 12.01 -17.17 -2.93
N GLY A 210 13.22 -17.32 -2.37
CA GLY A 210 14.41 -17.76 -3.10
C GLY A 210 15.18 -16.66 -3.86
N THR A 211 14.77 -15.39 -3.78
CA THR A 211 15.44 -14.29 -4.51
C THR A 211 16.30 -13.38 -3.62
N GLY A 212 16.20 -13.50 -2.29
CA GLY A 212 16.84 -12.57 -1.34
C GLY A 212 16.20 -11.18 -1.28
N LYS A 213 15.16 -10.91 -2.09
CA LYS A 213 14.44 -9.63 -2.09
C LYS A 213 13.47 -9.56 -0.92
N VAL A 214 13.38 -8.40 -0.27
CA VAL A 214 12.51 -8.17 0.91
C VAL A 214 11.44 -7.11 0.68
N GLU A 215 11.67 -6.15 -0.25
CA GLU A 215 10.74 -5.06 -0.55
C GLU A 215 10.53 -4.88 -2.06
N CYS A 216 9.36 -4.34 -2.44
CA CYS A 216 8.99 -4.13 -3.85
C CYS A 216 9.43 -2.77 -4.43
N GLY A 217 10.08 -1.93 -3.63
CA GLY A 217 10.54 -0.62 -4.06
C GLY A 217 9.60 0.55 -3.77
N ILE A 218 8.28 0.34 -3.62
CA ILE A 218 7.32 1.43 -3.37
C ILE A 218 7.57 2.24 -2.07
N HIS A 219 8.38 1.72 -1.16
CA HIS A 219 8.76 2.38 0.08
C HIS A 219 10.25 2.69 0.16
N THR A 220 11.04 2.39 -0.88
CA THR A 220 12.51 2.45 -0.83
C THR A 220 13.16 3.04 -2.08
N VAL A 221 12.43 3.19 -3.18
CA VAL A 221 12.94 3.75 -4.45
C VAL A 221 12.47 5.20 -4.58
N ARG A 222 13.39 6.12 -4.86
CA ARG A 222 13.06 7.53 -5.08
C ARG A 222 12.27 7.70 -6.38
N SER A 223 11.27 8.58 -6.35
CA SER A 223 10.51 8.95 -7.54
C SER A 223 11.40 9.47 -8.67
N ALA A 224 12.43 10.23 -8.32
CA ALA A 224 13.40 10.80 -9.28
C ALA A 224 14.28 9.73 -9.98
N ASP A 225 14.42 8.54 -9.41
CA ASP A 225 15.28 7.47 -9.95
C ASP A 225 14.53 6.52 -10.90
N VAL A 226 13.24 6.78 -11.16
CA VAL A 226 12.42 5.91 -12.03
C VAL A 226 12.58 6.32 -13.50
N PRO A 227 13.13 5.44 -14.37
CA PRO A 227 13.32 5.77 -15.79
C PRO A 227 11.99 6.06 -16.49
N GLY A 228 11.92 7.18 -17.21
CA GLY A 228 10.78 7.50 -18.07
C GLY A 228 9.64 8.29 -17.41
N ILE A 229 9.80 8.73 -16.16
CA ILE A 229 8.94 9.76 -15.57
C ILE A 229 9.67 11.10 -15.72
N LEU A 230 9.47 11.74 -16.87
CA LEU A 230 9.73 13.17 -17.02
C LEU A 230 8.42 13.93 -16.74
N PRO A 231 8.51 15.11 -16.11
CA PRO A 231 7.36 15.93 -15.77
C PRO A 231 6.52 16.31 -16.97
#